data_7ab063a7be4d4d2cf9affbe5d87b8086
#
_entry.id   7ab063a7be4d4d2cf9affbe5d87b8086
#
_cell.length_a   1.000
_cell.length_b   1.000
_cell.length_c   1.000
_cell.angle_alpha   90.00
_cell.angle_beta   90.00
_cell.angle_gamma   90.00
#
_symmetry.space_group_name_H-M   'P 1'
#
loop_
_entity.id
_entity.type
_entity.pdbx_description
1 polymer ?
#
loop_
_entity_poly.entity_id
_entity_poly.type
_entity_poly.pdbx_seq_one_letter_code
_entity_poly.pdbx_strand_id
1 'polypeptide(L)' 'MFKVGEKYKIYKNITAELKEKKWVKAVAEHIPEHERFVRFRLHFTNMYGENSSYVESYTMSELTEMMKSGELVRA' A
#
# COMPACT_ATOMS: atom_id res chain seq x y z
N MET A 1 -2.36 -10.49 11.92
CA MET A 1 -1.29 -9.80 11.23
C MET A 1 -1.53 -9.80 9.72
N PHE A 2 -0.55 -9.49 8.88
CA PHE A 2 -0.76 -9.41 7.43
C PHE A 2 -0.86 -10.79 6.80
N LYS A 3 -1.76 -10.94 5.82
CA LYS A 3 -1.93 -12.17 5.06
C LYS A 3 -2.00 -11.87 3.57
N VAL A 4 -1.41 -12.73 2.76
CA VAL A 4 -1.49 -12.61 1.30
C VAL A 4 -2.96 -12.63 0.87
N GLY A 5 -3.32 -11.70 0.00
CA GLY A 5 -4.69 -11.55 -0.49
C GLY A 5 -5.56 -10.60 0.33
N GLU A 6 -5.14 -10.22 1.54
CA GLU A 6 -5.89 -9.25 2.33
C GLU A 6 -5.83 -7.85 1.71
N LYS A 7 -6.92 -7.12 1.85
CA LYS A 7 -7.07 -5.78 1.29
C LYS A 7 -6.87 -4.71 2.35
N TYR A 8 -6.14 -3.67 1.97
CA TYR A 8 -5.82 -2.53 2.82
C TYR A 8 -6.00 -1.24 2.03
N LYS A 9 -5.98 -0.12 2.73
CA LYS A 9 -5.90 1.20 2.13
C LYS A 9 -4.70 1.92 2.73
N ILE A 10 -3.90 2.54 1.88
CA ILE A 10 -2.72 3.29 2.26
C ILE A 10 -2.89 4.74 1.82
N TYR A 11 -2.63 5.67 2.72
CA TYR A 11 -2.73 7.10 2.44
C TYR A 11 -1.38 7.61 1.97
N LYS A 12 -1.23 7.88 0.68
CA LYS A 12 0.06 8.25 0.09
C LYS A 12 -0.09 9.04 -1.21
N ASN A 13 1.01 9.66 -1.63
CA ASN A 13 1.12 10.25 -2.95
C ASN A 13 1.50 9.16 -3.95
N ILE A 14 0.71 9.04 -5.03
CA ILE A 14 0.95 8.07 -6.08
C ILE A 14 1.94 8.60 -7.10
N THR A 15 1.89 9.90 -7.36
CA THR A 15 2.77 10.54 -8.34
C THR A 15 3.46 11.75 -7.73
N ALA A 16 4.67 12.05 -8.20
CA ALA A 16 5.43 13.21 -7.76
C ALA A 16 4.76 14.55 -8.14
N GLU A 17 3.89 14.53 -9.13
CA GLU A 17 3.18 15.72 -9.62
C GLU A 17 1.97 16.08 -8.77
N LEU A 18 1.35 15.08 -8.15
CA LEU A 18 0.22 15.29 -7.25
C LEU A 18 0.74 15.45 -5.84
N LYS A 19 0.73 16.67 -5.34
CA LYS A 19 1.18 16.98 -3.98
C LYS A 19 0.23 16.50 -2.91
N GLU A 20 -0.95 16.04 -3.30
CA GLU A 20 -1.95 15.55 -2.36
C GLU A 20 -1.86 14.05 -2.17
N LYS A 21 -1.91 13.64 -0.91
CA LYS A 21 -2.03 12.22 -0.57
C LYS A 21 -3.47 11.77 -0.79
N LYS A 22 -3.63 10.55 -1.25
CA LYS A 22 -4.95 9.92 -1.43
C LYS A 22 -4.94 8.51 -0.87
N TRP A 23 -6.11 8.00 -0.55
CA TRP A 23 -6.26 6.61 -0.16
C TRP A 23 -6.09 5.73 -1.38
N VAL A 24 -5.14 4.82 -1.32
CA VAL A 24 -4.80 3.89 -2.39
C VAL A 24 -5.14 2.49 -1.94
N LYS A 25 -5.88 1.76 -2.76
CA LYS A 25 -6.21 0.36 -2.48
C LYS A 25 -4.93 -0.47 -2.61
N ALA A 26 -4.66 -1.28 -1.59
CA ALA A 26 -3.47 -2.13 -1.56
C ALA A 26 -3.88 -3.57 -1.23
N VAL A 27 -3.28 -4.52 -1.94
CA VAL A 27 -3.49 -5.94 -1.69
C VAL A 27 -2.15 -6.55 -1.34
N ALA A 28 -2.08 -7.26 -0.21
CA ALA A 28 -0.86 -7.96 0.18
C ALA A 28 -0.61 -9.08 -0.83
N GLU A 29 0.50 -9.00 -1.56
CA GLU A 29 0.83 -9.92 -2.64
C GLU A 29 1.83 -10.97 -2.23
N HIS A 30 2.79 -10.58 -1.39
CA HIS A 30 3.85 -11.49 -0.94
C HIS A 30 4.32 -11.14 0.45
N ILE A 31 4.44 -12.16 1.31
CA ILE A 31 4.99 -12.04 2.65
C ILE A 31 6.03 -13.16 2.77
N PRO A 32 7.34 -12.83 2.86
CA PRO A 32 8.37 -13.86 2.96
C PRO A 32 8.30 -14.56 4.33
N GLU A 33 8.89 -15.76 4.41
CA GLU A 33 8.88 -16.57 5.64
C GLU A 33 9.48 -15.84 6.84
N HIS A 34 10.50 -15.00 6.62
CA HIS A 34 11.11 -14.24 7.71
C HIS A 34 10.29 -13.03 8.16
N GLU A 35 9.18 -12.74 7.50
CA GLU A 35 8.23 -11.65 7.83
C GLU A 35 8.87 -10.28 8.07
N ARG A 36 9.96 -9.96 7.35
CA ARG A 36 10.65 -8.66 7.51
C ARG A 36 10.01 -7.54 6.69
N PHE A 37 9.28 -7.89 5.66
CA PHE A 37 8.58 -6.92 4.83
C PHE A 37 7.32 -7.56 4.23
N VAL A 38 6.44 -6.71 3.72
CA VAL A 38 5.26 -7.15 2.96
C VAL A 38 5.28 -6.42 1.63
N ARG A 39 5.07 -7.17 0.56
CA ARG A 39 4.95 -6.59 -0.78
C ARG A 39 3.48 -6.40 -1.09
N PHE A 40 3.11 -5.16 -1.38
CA PHE A 40 1.74 -4.81 -1.74
C PHE A 40 1.64 -4.47 -3.20
N ARG A 41 0.53 -4.83 -3.82
CA ARG A 41 0.14 -4.29 -5.11
C ARG A 41 -0.81 -3.13 -4.85
N LEU A 42 -0.39 -1.94 -5.30
CA LEU A 42 -1.16 -0.72 -5.12
C LEU A 42 -1.94 -0.42 -6.39
N HIS A 43 -3.24 -0.23 -6.25
CA HIS A 43 -4.15 0.03 -7.38
C HIS A 43 -4.58 1.48 -7.37
N PHE A 44 -4.52 2.11 -8.52
CA PHE A 44 -4.90 3.50 -8.66
C PHE A 44 -5.47 3.77 -10.05
N THR A 45 -6.12 4.93 -10.21
CA THR A 45 -6.59 5.40 -11.50
C THR A 45 -5.64 6.51 -11.95
N ASN A 46 -5.06 6.37 -13.15
CA ASN A 46 -4.14 7.37 -13.67
C ASN A 46 -4.89 8.60 -14.21
N MET A 47 -4.13 9.60 -14.68
CA MET A 47 -4.71 10.85 -15.18
C MET A 47 -5.61 10.67 -16.40
N TYR A 48 -5.49 9.54 -17.10
CA TYR A 48 -6.32 9.22 -18.25
C TYR A 48 -7.57 8.43 -17.89
N GLY A 49 -7.82 8.23 -16.60
CA GLY A 49 -8.96 7.44 -16.13
C GLY A 49 -8.78 5.94 -16.24
N GLU A 50 -7.58 5.48 -16.54
CA GLU A 50 -7.29 4.06 -16.67
C GLU A 50 -6.87 3.46 -15.34
N ASN A 51 -7.30 2.24 -15.06
CA ASN A 51 -6.86 1.50 -13.88
C ASN A 51 -5.43 1.02 -14.09
N SER A 52 -4.59 1.26 -13.09
CA SER A 52 -3.20 0.90 -13.12
C SER A 52 -2.78 0.33 -11.76
N SER A 53 -1.63 -0.32 -11.71
CA SER A 53 -1.11 -0.84 -10.45
C SER A 53 0.41 -0.91 -10.49
N TYR A 54 1.02 -0.90 -9.31
CA TYR A 54 2.46 -1.16 -9.18
C TYR A 54 2.71 -1.87 -7.85
N VAL A 55 3.88 -2.47 -7.72
CA VAL A 55 4.26 -3.23 -6.53
C VAL A 55 5.22 -2.40 -5.70
N GLU A 56 4.99 -2.36 -4.39
CA GLU A 56 5.86 -1.66 -3.45
C GLU A 56 6.03 -2.50 -2.20
N SER A 57 7.27 -2.59 -1.71
CA SER A 57 7.59 -3.34 -0.49
C SER A 57 7.73 -2.37 0.68
N TYR A 58 7.14 -2.74 1.81
CA TYR A 58 7.24 -1.99 3.06
C TYR A 58 7.82 -2.90 4.14
N THR A 59 8.77 -2.38 4.91
CA THR A 59 9.30 -3.13 6.05
C THR A 59 8.24 -3.19 7.15
N MET A 60 8.39 -4.16 8.05
CA MET A 60 7.45 -4.27 9.19
C MET A 60 7.50 -3.03 10.08
N SER A 61 8.67 -2.39 10.22
CA SER A 61 8.79 -1.12 10.94
C SER A 61 7.98 -0.01 10.29
N GLU A 62 8.08 0.12 8.97
CA GLU A 62 7.31 1.11 8.23
C GLU A 62 5.81 0.87 8.37
N LEU A 63 5.38 -0.39 8.26
CA LEU A 63 3.98 -0.76 8.40
C LEU A 63 3.44 -0.45 9.79
N THR A 64 4.24 -0.73 10.83
CA THR A 64 3.87 -0.41 12.21
C THR A 64 3.67 1.09 12.39
N GLU A 65 4.59 1.90 11.87
CA GLU A 65 4.47 3.35 11.93
C GLU A 65 3.24 3.86 11.17
N MET A 66 2.99 3.30 9.99
CA MET A 66 1.83 3.67 9.18
C MET A 66 0.51 3.31 9.86
N MET A 67 0.46 2.19 10.55
CA MET A 67 -0.72 1.79 11.32
C MET A 67 -0.94 2.74 12.49
N LYS A 68 0.12 3.13 13.19
CA LYS A 68 0.04 4.09 14.30
C LYS A 68 -0.43 5.47 13.86
N SER A 69 0.04 5.93 12.71
CA SER A 69 -0.33 7.24 12.18
C SER A 69 -1.70 7.24 11.51
N GLY A 70 -2.29 6.07 11.29
CA GLY A 70 -3.56 5.93 10.59
C GLY A 70 -3.44 5.96 9.07
N GLU A 71 -2.21 5.92 8.54
CA GLU A 71 -1.98 5.93 7.09
C GLU A 71 -2.14 4.56 6.43
N LEU A 72 -2.27 3.51 7.23
CA LEU A 72 -2.55 2.15 6.77
C LEU A 72 -3.71 1.59 7.56
N VAL A 73 -4.78 1.25 6.88
CA VAL A 73 -5.97 0.66 7.50
C VAL A 73 -6.45 -0.53 6.69
N ARG A 74 -7.18 -1.43 7.33
CA ARG A 74 -7.84 -2.53 6.63
C ARG A 74 -9.02 -2.00 5.83
N ALA A 75 -9.14 -2.52 4.64
CA ALA A 75 -10.28 -2.16 3.78
C ALA A 75 -11.52 -2.93 4.15
#